data_334878dabdd80f84d2220d40a11e0d0b
#
_entry.id   334878dabdd80f84d2220d40a11e0d0b
#
_cell.length_a   1.000
_cell.length_b   1.000
_cell.length_c   1.000
_cell.angle_alpha   90.00
_cell.angle_beta   90.00
_cell.angle_gamma   90.00
#
_symmetry.space_group_name_H-M   'P 1'
#
loop_
_entity.id
_entity.type
_entity.pdbx_description
1 polymer ?
#
loop_
_entity_poly.entity_id
_entity_poly.type
_entity_poly.pdbx_seq_one_letter_code
_entity_poly.pdbx_strand_id
1 'polypeptide(L)'
;MKVQYISSACLQIETSDISILTDPWFSQGIFDGSWFSFPYIDPFDFIKEPDYIYVSHIHPDHYDLNFLHKLFEKFGKKPILIPDFDKNYLFFKGKSDGLELTPIRSFETGNTSLFIEENDTGSISDIDSALIVHDSLSNQSLLNLNDCVFNQPHAEKLQSIIHDFTDELDVMALGYTGASPYPQTYYDINSDQDLLMRKANEKKQRGFDRYSSFTDFFNAKYHLPFAGEYLLGGSKVELNKFRGVADAFEVKDFDSKALVFHAGGGIDLDSGHASLERDSLYSVEEVGERLTDISSAQMDFERDLLIDFNKINFSRLMKAAATNAQKKSEIKDEYSFIFSITKNDAICKKFIFICSSGELNEISVNEQISADTYSEIIIDYRLLFGLITGVYHWDNADIGSAYLTRRKPDDNFNRSVLRFLNFFTVI
;
A
#
# COMPACT_ATOMS: atom_id res chain seq x y z
N MET A 1 1.45 -27.90 8.11
CA MET A 1 1.09 -26.43 8.07
C MET A 1 -0.10 -26.22 7.18
N LYS A 2 -1.01 -25.28 7.55
CA LYS A 2 -2.12 -24.86 6.69
C LYS A 2 -2.02 -23.36 6.43
N VAL A 3 -2.28 -22.95 5.20
CA VAL A 3 -2.25 -21.55 4.78
C VAL A 3 -3.61 -21.20 4.18
N GLN A 4 -4.37 -20.34 4.85
CA GLN A 4 -5.68 -19.89 4.41
C GLN A 4 -5.60 -18.44 3.95
N TYR A 5 -6.09 -18.16 2.74
CA TYR A 5 -6.27 -16.81 2.22
C TYR A 5 -7.59 -16.22 2.74
N ILE A 6 -7.55 -15.04 3.32
CA ILE A 6 -8.75 -14.36 3.80
C ILE A 6 -9.13 -13.23 2.85
N SER A 7 -8.25 -12.24 2.64
CA SER A 7 -8.45 -11.13 1.70
C SER A 7 -7.17 -10.29 1.60
N SER A 8 -6.89 -9.69 0.46
CA SER A 8 -5.73 -8.82 0.24
C SER A 8 -4.43 -9.46 0.76
N ALA A 9 -3.73 -8.84 1.72
CA ALA A 9 -2.52 -9.37 2.37
C ALA A 9 -2.81 -10.25 3.60
N CYS A 10 -4.09 -10.48 3.93
CA CYS A 10 -4.47 -11.24 5.12
C CYS A 10 -4.47 -12.74 4.87
N LEU A 11 -3.53 -13.44 5.50
CA LEU A 11 -3.48 -14.89 5.59
C LEU A 11 -3.72 -15.35 7.02
N GLN A 12 -4.30 -16.53 7.19
CA GLN A 12 -4.23 -17.26 8.45
C GLN A 12 -3.33 -18.49 8.25
N ILE A 13 -2.24 -18.55 9.01
CA ILE A 13 -1.22 -19.60 8.94
C ILE A 13 -1.31 -20.44 10.20
N GLU A 14 -1.65 -21.72 10.05
CA GLU A 14 -1.73 -22.68 11.14
C GLU A 14 -0.50 -23.61 11.05
N THR A 15 0.36 -23.57 12.06
CA THR A 15 1.46 -24.55 12.26
C THR A 15 1.01 -25.67 13.19
N SER A 16 1.94 -26.53 13.62
CA SER A 16 1.64 -27.57 14.61
C SER A 16 1.27 -27.00 15.99
N ASP A 17 1.72 -25.78 16.32
CA ASP A 17 1.62 -25.22 17.67
C ASP A 17 0.79 -23.96 17.76
N ILE A 18 0.80 -23.11 16.73
CA ILE A 18 0.20 -21.79 16.76
C ILE A 18 -0.56 -21.43 15.49
N SER A 19 -1.44 -20.45 15.61
CA SER A 19 -2.12 -19.78 14.50
C SER A 19 -1.72 -18.30 14.44
N ILE A 20 -1.32 -17.86 13.24
CA ILE A 20 -0.87 -16.49 12.98
C ILE A 20 -1.80 -15.85 11.96
N LEU A 21 -2.30 -14.64 12.25
CA LEU A 21 -3.06 -13.82 11.31
C LEU A 21 -2.16 -12.70 10.80
N THR A 22 -2.00 -12.60 9.47
CA THR A 22 -1.14 -11.56 8.86
C THR A 22 -1.96 -10.41 8.31
N ASP A 23 -1.47 -9.18 8.48
CA ASP A 23 -1.95 -7.94 7.84
C ASP A 23 -3.49 -7.82 7.71
N PRO A 24 -4.25 -7.88 8.82
CA PRO A 24 -5.70 -7.96 8.77
C PRO A 24 -6.35 -6.61 8.45
N TRP A 25 -6.60 -6.34 7.16
CA TRP A 25 -7.33 -5.18 6.68
C TRP A 25 -8.74 -5.54 6.21
N PHE A 26 -9.76 -4.93 6.84
CA PHE A 26 -11.18 -5.12 6.50
C PHE A 26 -12.02 -3.84 6.66
N SER A 27 -11.44 -2.76 7.17
CA SER A 27 -12.11 -1.46 7.19
C SER A 27 -12.27 -0.91 5.79
N GLN A 28 -13.43 -0.32 5.52
CA GLN A 28 -13.73 0.27 4.21
C GLN A 28 -13.39 1.75 4.22
N GLY A 29 -12.93 2.27 3.07
CA GLY A 29 -12.55 3.67 2.94
C GLY A 29 -11.24 4.02 3.63
N ILE A 30 -10.26 3.12 3.65
CA ILE A 30 -8.89 3.43 4.07
C ILE A 30 -8.20 4.37 3.06
N PHE A 31 -7.01 4.83 3.36
CA PHE A 31 -6.34 5.90 2.61
C PHE A 31 -7.23 7.13 2.45
N ASP A 32 -7.68 7.66 3.62
CA ASP A 32 -8.46 8.88 3.74
C ASP A 32 -9.82 8.83 2.98
N GLY A 33 -10.48 7.66 2.98
CA GLY A 33 -11.79 7.44 2.36
C GLY A 33 -11.74 6.86 0.95
N SER A 34 -10.56 6.52 0.42
CA SER A 34 -10.38 6.15 -0.99
C SER A 34 -10.52 4.67 -1.30
N TRP A 35 -9.93 3.78 -0.48
CA TRP A 35 -9.80 2.37 -0.82
C TRP A 35 -10.87 1.50 -0.16
N PHE A 36 -11.40 0.57 -0.94
CA PHE A 36 -12.41 -0.40 -0.54
C PHE A 36 -11.95 -1.81 -0.92
N SER A 37 -12.10 -2.76 -0.01
CA SER A 37 -11.79 -4.16 -0.29
C SER A 37 -12.67 -4.72 -1.41
N PHE A 38 -12.08 -5.60 -2.21
CA PHE A 38 -12.76 -6.36 -3.24
C PHE A 38 -12.18 -7.78 -3.31
N PRO A 39 -13.01 -8.83 -3.27
CA PRO A 39 -14.43 -8.76 -2.92
C PRO A 39 -14.69 -8.26 -1.49
N TYR A 40 -15.90 -7.78 -1.22
CA TYR A 40 -16.30 -7.44 0.14
C TYR A 40 -16.78 -8.70 0.87
N ILE A 41 -16.20 -8.97 2.03
CA ILE A 41 -16.52 -10.14 2.84
C ILE A 41 -16.74 -9.73 4.31
N ASP A 42 -17.46 -10.55 5.07
CA ASP A 42 -17.35 -10.52 6.53
C ASP A 42 -16.13 -11.37 6.94
N PRO A 43 -15.05 -10.77 7.44
CA PRO A 43 -13.85 -11.52 7.80
C PRO A 43 -14.08 -12.56 8.89
N PHE A 44 -15.06 -12.35 9.74
CA PHE A 44 -15.36 -13.27 10.85
C PHE A 44 -16.06 -14.55 10.43
N ASP A 45 -16.47 -14.68 9.18
CA ASP A 45 -16.90 -15.96 8.60
C ASP A 45 -15.72 -16.90 8.36
N PHE A 46 -14.49 -16.35 8.26
CA PHE A 46 -13.29 -17.10 7.87
C PHE A 46 -12.21 -17.11 8.94
N ILE A 47 -12.02 -16.00 9.68
CA ILE A 47 -10.95 -15.87 10.67
C ILE A 47 -11.32 -16.68 11.92
N LYS A 48 -10.41 -17.62 12.25
CA LYS A 48 -10.38 -18.31 13.55
C LYS A 48 -9.56 -17.51 14.55
N GLU A 49 -9.75 -17.80 15.85
CA GLU A 49 -8.96 -17.15 16.90
C GLU A 49 -7.45 -17.35 16.66
N PRO A 50 -6.67 -16.28 16.40
CA PRO A 50 -5.22 -16.39 16.24
C PRO A 50 -4.52 -16.36 17.61
N ASP A 51 -3.35 -16.98 17.69
CA ASP A 51 -2.46 -16.83 18.83
C ASP A 51 -1.64 -15.54 18.71
N TYR A 52 -1.23 -15.20 17.49
CA TYR A 52 -0.44 -14.02 17.15
C TYR A 52 -1.02 -13.31 15.94
N ILE A 53 -0.82 -11.98 15.91
CA ILE A 53 -1.06 -11.15 14.73
C ILE A 53 0.29 -10.66 14.24
N TYR A 54 0.55 -10.74 12.95
CA TYR A 54 1.70 -10.12 12.32
C TYR A 54 1.23 -8.91 11.50
N VAL A 55 1.91 -7.79 11.65
CA VAL A 55 1.71 -6.59 10.81
C VAL A 55 3.05 -6.24 10.17
N SER A 56 3.08 -6.29 8.84
CA SER A 56 4.30 -6.13 8.06
C SER A 56 4.81 -4.70 8.04
N HIS A 57 3.91 -3.71 7.93
CA HIS A 57 4.25 -2.30 7.84
C HIS A 57 3.07 -1.37 8.15
N ILE A 58 3.31 -0.05 8.07
CA ILE A 58 2.41 0.99 8.58
C ILE A 58 1.25 1.35 7.65
N HIS A 59 1.24 0.93 6.38
CA HIS A 59 0.17 1.31 5.45
C HIS A 59 -1.20 0.80 5.92
N PRO A 60 -2.29 1.56 5.68
CA PRO A 60 -3.62 1.24 6.19
C PRO A 60 -4.22 -0.09 5.71
N ASP A 61 -3.77 -0.62 4.59
CA ASP A 61 -4.16 -1.93 4.05
C ASP A 61 -3.39 -3.12 4.67
N HIS A 62 -2.50 -2.84 5.64
CA HIS A 62 -1.78 -3.81 6.47
C HIS A 62 -1.99 -3.54 7.96
N TYR A 63 -2.00 -2.26 8.37
CA TYR A 63 -2.24 -1.82 9.73
C TYR A 63 -3.63 -1.17 9.84
N ASP A 64 -4.67 -1.98 10.04
CA ASP A 64 -6.06 -1.53 10.23
C ASP A 64 -6.42 -1.48 11.71
N LEU A 65 -6.23 -0.32 12.34
CA LEU A 65 -6.53 -0.10 13.75
C LEU A 65 -7.99 -0.44 14.09
N ASN A 66 -8.94 -0.06 13.24
CA ASN A 66 -10.36 -0.26 13.50
C ASN A 66 -10.72 -1.76 13.50
N PHE A 67 -10.11 -2.51 12.59
CA PHE A 67 -10.33 -3.95 12.55
C PHE A 67 -9.61 -4.67 13.70
N LEU A 68 -8.40 -4.25 14.06
CA LEU A 68 -7.68 -4.79 15.22
C LEU A 68 -8.51 -4.65 16.52
N HIS A 69 -9.20 -3.53 16.72
CA HIS A 69 -10.11 -3.37 17.84
C HIS A 69 -11.29 -4.37 17.80
N LYS A 70 -11.94 -4.55 16.64
CA LYS A 70 -13.00 -5.55 16.46
C LYS A 70 -12.51 -6.98 16.71
N LEU A 71 -11.29 -7.28 16.26
CA LEU A 71 -10.65 -8.58 16.50
C LEU A 71 -10.46 -8.81 18.00
N PHE A 72 -9.99 -7.79 18.73
CA PHE A 72 -9.81 -7.87 20.18
C PHE A 72 -11.14 -7.93 20.96
N GLU A 73 -12.18 -7.29 20.45
CA GLU A 73 -13.53 -7.44 21.02
C GLU A 73 -14.04 -8.89 20.89
N LYS A 74 -13.74 -9.56 19.78
CA LYS A 74 -14.18 -10.94 19.52
C LYS A 74 -13.35 -11.99 20.24
N PHE A 75 -12.01 -11.88 20.19
CA PHE A 75 -11.09 -12.93 20.62
C PHE A 75 -10.22 -12.57 21.82
N GLY A 76 -10.40 -11.37 22.38
CA GLY A 76 -9.49 -10.83 23.38
C GLY A 76 -8.21 -10.26 22.77
N LYS A 77 -7.42 -9.56 23.59
CA LYS A 77 -6.13 -9.01 23.15
C LYS A 77 -5.17 -10.13 22.74
N LYS A 78 -4.52 -9.95 21.60
CA LYS A 78 -3.51 -10.84 21.05
C LYS A 78 -2.18 -10.10 20.90
N PRO A 79 -1.03 -10.77 21.09
CA PRO A 79 0.27 -10.18 20.77
C PRO A 79 0.34 -9.81 19.30
N ILE A 80 0.79 -8.57 19.02
CA ILE A 80 1.02 -8.09 17.65
C ILE A 80 2.53 -8.06 17.43
N LEU A 81 3.00 -8.90 16.53
CA LEU A 81 4.40 -8.99 16.11
C LEU A 81 4.62 -8.06 14.92
N ILE A 82 5.69 -7.28 14.97
CA ILE A 82 6.07 -6.32 13.92
C ILE A 82 7.57 -6.41 13.64
N PRO A 83 8.06 -5.92 12.48
CA PRO A 83 9.48 -5.83 12.21
C PRO A 83 10.20 -4.94 13.23
N ASP A 84 11.48 -5.27 13.50
CA ASP A 84 12.38 -4.48 14.35
C ASP A 84 13.24 -3.55 13.50
N PHE A 85 12.62 -2.51 12.93
CA PHE A 85 13.31 -1.51 12.14
C PHE A 85 14.12 -0.54 13.00
N ASP A 86 15.25 -0.05 12.50
CA ASP A 86 16.01 1.03 13.13
C ASP A 86 15.18 2.31 13.31
N LYS A 87 14.32 2.62 12.33
CA LYS A 87 13.34 3.71 12.36
C LYS A 87 11.94 3.13 12.27
N ASN A 88 11.44 2.63 13.38
CA ASN A 88 10.18 1.89 13.42
C ASN A 88 8.97 2.81 13.52
N TYR A 89 8.50 3.33 12.39
CA TYR A 89 7.31 4.19 12.34
C TYR A 89 6.05 3.45 12.79
N LEU A 90 5.92 2.16 12.45
CA LEU A 90 4.80 1.33 12.86
C LEU A 90 4.74 1.19 14.38
N PHE A 91 5.88 0.97 15.06
CA PHE A 91 5.93 0.91 16.51
C PHE A 91 5.45 2.20 17.17
N PHE A 92 5.91 3.36 16.68
CA PHE A 92 5.48 4.65 17.22
C PHE A 92 4.01 4.93 16.93
N LYS A 93 3.51 4.57 15.76
CA LYS A 93 2.10 4.70 15.39
C LYS A 93 1.23 3.86 16.31
N GLY A 94 1.53 2.56 16.46
CA GLY A 94 0.78 1.67 17.34
C GLY A 94 0.76 2.14 18.79
N LYS A 95 1.91 2.62 19.30
CA LYS A 95 1.97 3.21 20.63
C LYS A 95 1.07 4.46 20.77
N SER A 96 1.07 5.32 19.73
CA SER A 96 0.17 6.49 19.69
C SER A 96 -1.31 6.09 19.67
N ASP A 97 -1.63 4.98 19.01
CA ASP A 97 -2.98 4.42 18.89
C ASP A 97 -3.40 3.59 20.12
N GLY A 98 -2.52 3.47 21.13
CA GLY A 98 -2.79 2.74 22.37
C GLY A 98 -2.65 1.23 22.25
N LEU A 99 -1.97 0.74 21.21
CA LEU A 99 -1.65 -0.67 21.02
C LEU A 99 -0.26 -1.03 21.58
N GLU A 100 -0.13 -2.27 22.04
CA GLU A 100 1.15 -2.87 22.41
C GLU A 100 1.65 -3.70 21.24
N LEU A 101 2.65 -3.17 20.51
CA LEU A 101 3.32 -3.83 19.42
C LEU A 101 4.65 -4.39 19.89
N THR A 102 4.99 -5.60 19.44
CA THR A 102 6.21 -6.31 19.81
C THR A 102 7.16 -6.39 18.61
N PRO A 103 8.18 -5.51 18.53
CA PRO A 103 9.20 -5.63 17.48
C PRO A 103 10.02 -6.91 17.68
N ILE A 104 10.18 -7.69 16.60
CA ILE A 104 10.96 -8.91 16.59
C ILE A 104 11.75 -9.06 15.29
N ARG A 105 12.91 -9.70 15.35
CA ARG A 105 13.64 -10.22 14.19
C ARG A 105 13.46 -11.72 14.07
N SER A 106 13.38 -12.40 15.22
CA SER A 106 13.06 -13.84 15.29
C SER A 106 12.26 -14.13 16.55
N PHE A 107 11.44 -15.16 16.48
CA PHE A 107 10.65 -15.65 17.60
C PHE A 107 10.43 -17.15 17.46
N GLU A 108 10.62 -17.89 18.53
CA GLU A 108 10.44 -19.34 18.57
C GLU A 108 9.40 -19.71 19.64
N THR A 109 8.51 -20.61 19.29
CA THR A 109 7.53 -21.18 20.22
C THR A 109 7.17 -22.61 19.80
N GLY A 110 7.39 -23.58 20.73
CA GLY A 110 7.21 -24.99 20.42
C GLY A 110 8.07 -25.44 19.23
N ASN A 111 7.42 -25.91 18.16
CA ASN A 111 8.08 -26.33 16.93
C ASN A 111 8.08 -25.23 15.86
N THR A 112 7.50 -24.05 16.15
CA THR A 112 7.36 -22.96 15.19
C THR A 112 8.42 -21.90 15.38
N SER A 113 9.11 -21.55 14.31
CA SER A 113 10.06 -20.44 14.22
C SER A 113 9.55 -19.38 13.25
N LEU A 114 9.61 -18.12 13.67
CA LEU A 114 9.25 -16.94 12.88
C LEU A 114 10.48 -16.07 12.72
N PHE A 115 10.70 -15.56 11.49
CA PHE A 115 11.73 -14.56 11.19
C PHE A 115 11.11 -13.42 10.42
N ILE A 116 11.38 -12.19 10.83
CA ILE A 116 10.93 -10.97 10.14
C ILE A 116 12.16 -10.21 9.67
N GLU A 117 12.25 -9.97 8.37
CA GLU A 117 13.37 -9.31 7.74
C GLU A 117 12.91 -8.06 6.98
N GLU A 118 13.54 -6.92 7.26
CA GLU A 118 13.24 -5.66 6.56
C GLU A 118 13.68 -5.71 5.10
N ASN A 119 12.87 -5.13 4.21
CA ASN A 119 13.19 -4.97 2.80
C ASN A 119 14.04 -3.71 2.58
N ASP A 120 15.33 -3.77 2.92
CA ASP A 120 16.27 -2.66 2.73
C ASP A 120 16.59 -2.48 1.24
N THR A 121 16.04 -1.43 0.61
CA THR A 121 16.35 -1.02 -0.77
C THR A 121 17.36 0.12 -0.83
N GLY A 122 17.90 0.54 0.31
CA GLY A 122 18.76 1.70 0.47
C GLY A 122 18.00 3.03 0.53
N SER A 123 16.68 2.99 0.61
CA SER A 123 15.84 4.16 0.82
C SER A 123 15.64 4.41 2.32
N ILE A 124 15.68 5.65 2.75
CA ILE A 124 15.37 5.99 4.16
C ILE A 124 13.89 5.83 4.52
N SER A 125 13.04 5.61 3.53
CA SER A 125 11.60 5.41 3.66
C SER A 125 11.19 3.94 3.49
N ASP A 126 12.14 3.03 3.52
CA ASP A 126 11.82 1.60 3.51
C ASP A 126 11.07 1.24 4.79
N ILE A 127 9.93 0.61 4.62
CA ILE A 127 9.02 0.23 5.70
C ILE A 127 8.54 -1.22 5.57
N ASP A 128 8.77 -1.85 4.41
CA ASP A 128 8.26 -3.19 4.11
C ASP A 128 9.11 -4.27 4.79
N SER A 129 8.48 -5.38 5.13
CA SER A 129 9.17 -6.54 5.69
C SER A 129 8.61 -7.85 5.17
N ALA A 130 9.46 -8.88 5.13
CA ALA A 130 9.08 -10.25 4.83
C ALA A 130 8.98 -11.07 6.12
N LEU A 131 8.02 -12.02 6.16
CA LEU A 131 7.86 -12.99 7.23
C LEU A 131 8.20 -14.38 6.72
N ILE A 132 9.09 -15.08 7.43
CA ILE A 132 9.35 -16.52 7.25
C ILE A 132 8.71 -17.27 8.42
N VAL A 133 7.94 -18.31 8.11
CA VAL A 133 7.36 -19.24 9.08
C VAL A 133 7.89 -20.62 8.80
N HIS A 134 8.49 -21.26 9.79
CA HIS A 134 8.94 -22.65 9.72
C HIS A 134 8.32 -23.47 10.84
N ASP A 135 7.74 -24.62 10.49
CA ASP A 135 7.26 -25.65 11.41
C ASP A 135 8.20 -26.86 11.37
N SER A 136 9.03 -27.00 12.38
CA SER A 136 10.04 -28.08 12.46
C SER A 136 9.43 -29.46 12.63
N LEU A 137 8.19 -29.58 13.16
CA LEU A 137 7.52 -30.88 13.31
C LEU A 137 7.11 -31.46 11.95
N SER A 138 6.57 -30.63 11.07
CA SER A 138 6.18 -31.04 9.71
C SER A 138 7.29 -30.81 8.68
N ASN A 139 8.36 -30.09 9.05
CA ASN A 139 9.42 -29.59 8.18
C ASN A 139 8.87 -28.78 6.99
N GLN A 140 7.90 -27.91 7.26
CA GLN A 140 7.24 -27.08 6.25
C GLN A 140 7.54 -25.61 6.48
N SER A 141 7.64 -24.85 5.39
CA SER A 141 8.04 -23.46 5.43
C SER A 141 7.19 -22.58 4.50
N LEU A 142 6.97 -21.34 4.95
CA LEU A 142 6.29 -20.29 4.21
C LEU A 142 7.12 -19.01 4.23
N LEU A 143 7.23 -18.36 3.07
CA LEU A 143 7.77 -17.01 2.91
C LEU A 143 6.62 -16.08 2.49
N ASN A 144 6.31 -15.09 3.32
CA ASN A 144 5.37 -14.02 3.01
C ASN A 144 6.16 -12.74 2.72
N LEU A 145 6.16 -12.31 1.46
CA LEU A 145 6.90 -11.14 0.98
C LEU A 145 6.10 -9.83 1.08
N ASN A 146 4.80 -9.89 1.34
CA ASN A 146 3.94 -8.70 1.41
C ASN A 146 4.19 -7.75 0.23
N ASP A 147 4.44 -6.47 0.51
CA ASP A 147 4.70 -5.43 -0.49
C ASP A 147 6.19 -5.28 -0.83
N CYS A 148 7.05 -6.19 -0.35
CA CYS A 148 8.49 -6.14 -0.62
C CYS A 148 8.78 -5.98 -2.11
N VAL A 149 9.74 -5.09 -2.41
CA VAL A 149 10.28 -4.92 -3.75
C VAL A 149 11.47 -5.84 -3.92
N PHE A 150 11.57 -6.51 -5.09
CA PHE A 150 12.71 -7.38 -5.37
C PHE A 150 14.03 -6.61 -5.27
N ASN A 151 14.90 -7.09 -4.41
CA ASN A 151 16.23 -6.61 -4.16
C ASN A 151 17.11 -7.82 -3.90
N GLN A 152 18.11 -8.04 -4.73
CA GLN A 152 18.92 -9.25 -4.66
C GLN A 152 19.60 -9.47 -3.30
N PRO A 153 20.24 -8.47 -2.66
CA PRO A 153 20.81 -8.65 -1.32
C PRO A 153 19.78 -9.08 -0.26
N HIS A 154 18.56 -8.54 -0.30
CA HIS A 154 17.48 -8.93 0.60
C HIS A 154 17.01 -10.36 0.30
N ALA A 155 16.83 -10.71 -0.98
CA ALA A 155 16.46 -12.07 -1.39
C ALA A 155 17.50 -13.12 -0.97
N GLU A 156 18.80 -12.81 -1.13
CA GLU A 156 19.90 -13.68 -0.67
C GLU A 156 19.89 -13.88 0.87
N LYS A 157 19.58 -12.80 1.62
CA LYS A 157 19.46 -12.88 3.08
C LYS A 157 18.28 -13.76 3.50
N LEU A 158 17.11 -13.57 2.90
CA LEU A 158 15.93 -14.42 3.14
C LEU A 158 16.24 -15.89 2.81
N GLN A 159 16.90 -16.15 1.66
CA GLN A 159 17.27 -17.49 1.26
C GLN A 159 18.25 -18.12 2.26
N SER A 160 19.23 -17.36 2.76
CA SER A 160 20.14 -17.84 3.80
C SER A 160 19.39 -18.25 5.07
N ILE A 161 18.44 -17.43 5.55
CA ILE A 161 17.62 -17.77 6.72
C ILE A 161 16.81 -19.05 6.48
N ILE A 162 16.21 -19.20 5.28
CA ILE A 162 15.45 -20.41 4.94
C ILE A 162 16.38 -21.64 4.95
N HIS A 163 17.56 -21.54 4.37
CA HIS A 163 18.53 -22.66 4.29
C HIS A 163 19.10 -23.08 5.66
N ASP A 164 19.00 -22.24 6.71
CA ASP A 164 19.42 -22.61 8.06
C ASP A 164 18.54 -23.74 8.65
N PHE A 165 17.33 -23.96 8.14
CA PHE A 165 16.41 -24.98 8.65
C PHE A 165 15.75 -25.87 7.58
N THR A 166 15.74 -25.49 6.30
CA THR A 166 15.20 -26.32 5.22
C THR A 166 15.84 -26.02 3.87
N ASP A 167 15.97 -27.03 3.02
CA ASP A 167 16.40 -26.87 1.63
C ASP A 167 15.22 -26.57 0.68
N GLU A 168 13.98 -26.72 1.15
CA GLU A 168 12.77 -26.57 0.36
C GLU A 168 11.84 -25.51 0.96
N LEU A 169 11.38 -24.58 0.13
CA LEU A 169 10.33 -23.64 0.47
C LEU A 169 9.00 -24.20 -0.05
N ASP A 170 8.01 -24.37 0.85
CA ASP A 170 6.71 -24.93 0.45
C ASP A 170 5.82 -23.87 -0.18
N VAL A 171 5.62 -22.71 0.48
CA VAL A 171 4.74 -21.65 0.01
C VAL A 171 5.47 -20.32 -0.01
N MET A 172 5.27 -19.57 -1.11
CA MET A 172 5.67 -18.17 -1.20
C MET A 172 4.45 -17.32 -1.52
N ALA A 173 4.06 -16.45 -0.57
CA ALA A 173 3.01 -15.46 -0.74
C ALA A 173 3.64 -14.11 -1.15
N LEU A 174 3.18 -13.52 -2.26
CA LEU A 174 3.83 -12.34 -2.83
C LEU A 174 2.87 -11.48 -3.65
N GLY A 175 3.16 -10.16 -3.69
CA GLY A 175 2.41 -9.20 -4.48
C GLY A 175 2.66 -9.35 -5.98
N TYR A 176 1.59 -9.37 -6.76
CA TYR A 176 1.61 -9.48 -8.24
C TYR A 176 1.30 -8.15 -8.92
N THR A 177 0.92 -7.15 -8.16
CA THR A 177 0.59 -5.80 -8.65
C THR A 177 1.20 -4.74 -7.73
N GLY A 178 1.02 -3.48 -8.03
CA GLY A 178 1.53 -2.39 -7.21
C GLY A 178 0.47 -1.31 -6.98
N ALA A 179 0.30 -0.93 -5.73
CA ALA A 179 -0.47 0.24 -5.35
C ALA A 179 0.28 1.51 -5.79
N SER A 180 -0.37 2.41 -6.51
CA SER A 180 0.19 3.74 -6.81
C SER A 180 -0.86 4.62 -7.49
N PRO A 181 -0.76 5.94 -7.37
CA PRO A 181 -1.63 6.89 -8.07
C PRO A 181 -1.33 6.97 -9.58
N TYR A 182 -0.20 6.43 -10.04
CA TYR A 182 0.18 6.37 -11.45
C TYR A 182 -0.45 5.13 -12.13
N PRO A 183 -0.99 5.25 -13.36
CA PRO A 183 -1.09 6.47 -14.17
C PRO A 183 -2.39 7.26 -13.98
N GLN A 184 -3.38 6.73 -13.23
CA GLN A 184 -4.77 7.20 -13.19
C GLN A 184 -4.96 8.66 -12.75
N THR A 185 -4.03 9.24 -11.96
CA THR A 185 -4.08 10.64 -11.55
C THR A 185 -3.08 11.53 -12.30
N TYR A 186 -2.29 10.96 -13.22
CA TYR A 186 -1.22 11.69 -13.93
C TYR A 186 -1.63 12.22 -15.29
N TYR A 187 -2.71 11.70 -15.85
CA TYR A 187 -3.25 12.09 -17.15
C TYR A 187 -4.72 12.44 -17.04
N ASP A 188 -5.26 13.12 -18.03
CA ASP A 188 -6.68 13.48 -18.05
C ASP A 188 -7.52 12.29 -18.52
N ILE A 189 -8.47 11.86 -17.68
CA ILE A 189 -9.31 10.70 -17.94
C ILE A 189 -10.29 10.89 -19.11
N ASN A 190 -10.48 12.11 -19.57
CA ASN A 190 -11.38 12.40 -20.69
C ASN A 190 -10.63 12.54 -22.02
N SER A 191 -9.45 13.20 -22.01
CA SER A 191 -8.68 13.46 -23.23
C SER A 191 -7.60 12.45 -23.52
N ASP A 192 -7.05 11.75 -22.51
CA ASP A 192 -5.85 10.92 -22.62
C ASP A 192 -6.12 9.41 -22.46
N GLN A 193 -7.34 8.93 -22.74
CA GLN A 193 -7.77 7.55 -22.46
C GLN A 193 -6.85 6.49 -23.07
N ASP A 194 -6.45 6.63 -24.33
CA ASP A 194 -5.55 5.65 -24.98
C ASP A 194 -4.17 5.62 -24.34
N LEU A 195 -3.67 6.80 -23.94
CA LEU A 195 -2.40 6.92 -23.23
C LEU A 195 -2.50 6.28 -21.84
N LEU A 196 -3.58 6.55 -21.10
CA LEU A 196 -3.87 5.98 -19.79
C LEU A 196 -3.92 4.45 -19.86
N MET A 197 -4.65 3.88 -20.81
CA MET A 197 -4.74 2.42 -20.98
C MET A 197 -3.37 1.81 -21.29
N ARG A 198 -2.58 2.43 -22.16
CA ARG A 198 -1.21 1.97 -22.45
C ARG A 198 -0.34 2.01 -21.20
N LYS A 199 -0.37 3.12 -20.43
CA LYS A 199 0.41 3.26 -19.19
C LYS A 199 -0.07 2.33 -18.08
N ALA A 200 -1.36 2.05 -18.00
CA ALA A 200 -1.93 1.05 -17.10
C ALA A 200 -1.41 -0.35 -17.44
N ASN A 201 -1.39 -0.73 -18.72
CA ASN A 201 -0.85 -2.02 -19.15
C ASN A 201 0.66 -2.13 -18.90
N GLU A 202 1.44 -1.06 -19.15
CA GLU A 202 2.86 -1.01 -18.82
C GLU A 202 3.11 -1.18 -17.30
N LYS A 203 2.25 -0.59 -16.46
CA LYS A 203 2.33 -0.77 -14.99
C LYS A 203 1.97 -2.20 -14.58
N LYS A 204 0.90 -2.76 -15.15
CA LYS A 204 0.50 -4.15 -14.90
C LYS A 204 1.65 -5.11 -15.23
N GLN A 205 2.27 -4.96 -16.40
CA GLN A 205 3.41 -5.78 -16.80
C GLN A 205 4.59 -5.67 -15.82
N ARG A 206 4.93 -4.46 -15.36
CA ARG A 206 5.97 -4.31 -14.32
C ARG A 206 5.63 -5.02 -13.01
N GLY A 207 4.33 -5.13 -12.66
CA GLY A 207 3.88 -5.95 -11.53
C GLY A 207 4.21 -7.41 -11.73
N PHE A 208 3.90 -7.95 -12.91
CA PHE A 208 4.22 -9.33 -13.28
C PHE A 208 5.73 -9.59 -13.37
N ASP A 209 6.50 -8.66 -13.93
CA ASP A 209 7.97 -8.77 -13.99
C ASP A 209 8.58 -8.84 -12.57
N ARG A 210 8.06 -8.04 -11.62
CA ARG A 210 8.47 -8.08 -10.22
C ARG A 210 8.11 -9.43 -9.57
N TYR A 211 6.90 -9.91 -9.79
CA TYR A 211 6.45 -11.23 -9.34
C TYR A 211 7.40 -12.31 -9.85
N SER A 212 7.68 -12.33 -11.15
CA SER A 212 8.58 -13.30 -11.78
C SER A 212 10.00 -13.23 -11.22
N SER A 213 10.50 -12.03 -10.87
CA SER A 213 11.82 -11.89 -10.25
C SER A 213 11.94 -12.65 -8.93
N PHE A 214 10.87 -12.68 -8.12
CA PHE A 214 10.85 -13.47 -6.88
C PHE A 214 10.71 -14.97 -7.17
N THR A 215 9.79 -15.37 -8.07
CA THR A 215 9.55 -16.78 -8.38
C THR A 215 10.72 -17.45 -9.10
N ASP A 216 11.49 -16.68 -9.85
CA ASP A 216 12.74 -17.16 -10.48
C ASP A 216 13.87 -17.31 -9.45
N PHE A 217 13.86 -16.50 -8.38
CA PHE A 217 14.89 -16.57 -7.34
C PHE A 217 14.58 -17.65 -6.30
N PHE A 218 13.33 -17.69 -5.79
CA PHE A 218 12.89 -18.66 -4.80
C PHE A 218 12.14 -19.83 -5.45
N ASN A 219 12.66 -21.04 -5.33
CA ASN A 219 12.01 -22.22 -5.89
C ASN A 219 11.00 -22.82 -4.88
N ALA A 220 9.91 -22.10 -4.60
CA ALA A 220 8.83 -22.64 -3.77
C ALA A 220 7.99 -23.69 -4.52
N LYS A 221 7.35 -24.60 -3.77
CA LYS A 221 6.41 -25.59 -4.35
C LYS A 221 5.15 -24.93 -4.86
N TYR A 222 4.62 -23.96 -4.09
CA TYR A 222 3.39 -23.22 -4.40
C TYR A 222 3.64 -21.73 -4.29
N HIS A 223 3.08 -20.97 -5.22
CA HIS A 223 3.08 -19.52 -5.20
C HIS A 223 1.66 -19.02 -4.91
N LEU A 224 1.53 -18.08 -3.98
CA LEU A 224 0.28 -17.47 -3.59
C LEU A 224 0.29 -15.99 -3.99
N PRO A 225 -0.18 -15.63 -5.21
CA PRO A 225 -0.32 -14.22 -5.58
C PRO A 225 -1.43 -13.57 -4.74
N PHE A 226 -1.08 -12.53 -3.97
CA PHE A 226 -1.99 -11.88 -3.04
C PHE A 226 -1.69 -10.37 -2.91
N ALA A 227 -2.35 -9.65 -2.00
CA ALA A 227 -2.11 -8.22 -1.73
C ALA A 227 -2.35 -7.29 -2.93
N GLY A 228 -3.41 -7.51 -3.73
CA GLY A 228 -3.68 -6.70 -4.91
C GLY A 228 -5.13 -6.29 -5.12
N GLU A 229 -6.06 -6.84 -4.37
CA GLU A 229 -7.49 -6.71 -4.62
C GLU A 229 -8.11 -5.55 -3.82
N TYR A 230 -8.22 -4.39 -4.45
CA TYR A 230 -8.92 -3.22 -3.92
C TYR A 230 -9.59 -2.40 -5.03
N LEU A 231 -10.54 -1.54 -4.67
CA LEU A 231 -11.18 -0.60 -5.58
C LEU A 231 -11.17 0.83 -4.99
N LEU A 232 -11.07 1.81 -5.86
CA LEU A 232 -11.23 3.22 -5.51
C LEU A 232 -12.72 3.57 -5.48
N GLY A 233 -13.18 4.19 -4.38
CA GLY A 233 -14.57 4.59 -4.21
C GLY A 233 -14.86 6.07 -4.43
N GLY A 234 -16.11 6.46 -4.23
CA GLY A 234 -16.58 7.84 -4.34
C GLY A 234 -16.28 8.47 -5.70
N SER A 235 -15.82 9.70 -5.70
CA SER A 235 -15.45 10.44 -6.91
C SER A 235 -14.30 9.80 -7.71
N LYS A 236 -13.65 8.76 -7.18
CA LYS A 236 -12.52 8.07 -7.81
C LYS A 236 -12.91 6.79 -8.55
N VAL A 237 -14.19 6.40 -8.54
CA VAL A 237 -14.69 5.16 -9.17
C VAL A 237 -14.27 5.03 -10.63
N GLU A 238 -14.32 6.10 -11.42
CA GLU A 238 -13.93 6.09 -12.84
C GLU A 238 -12.43 5.85 -13.07
N LEU A 239 -11.57 6.11 -12.07
CA LEU A 239 -10.13 5.86 -12.16
C LEU A 239 -9.78 4.38 -12.16
N ASN A 240 -10.69 3.51 -11.66
CA ASN A 240 -10.44 2.07 -11.59
C ASN A 240 -10.07 1.45 -12.93
N LYS A 241 -10.58 1.97 -14.04
CA LYS A 241 -10.28 1.50 -15.42
C LYS A 241 -8.80 1.64 -15.78
N PHE A 242 -8.08 2.57 -15.13
CA PHE A 242 -6.75 3.00 -15.54
C PHE A 242 -5.67 2.72 -14.50
N ARG A 243 -5.97 1.98 -13.43
CA ARG A 243 -5.02 1.73 -12.34
C ARG A 243 -3.85 0.82 -12.74
N GLY A 244 -4.03 -0.03 -13.75
CA GLY A 244 -3.04 -1.05 -14.10
C GLY A 244 -2.85 -2.09 -12.99
N VAL A 245 -3.93 -2.41 -12.28
CA VAL A 245 -3.99 -3.49 -11.29
C VAL A 245 -4.56 -4.73 -12.00
N ALA A 246 -3.87 -5.85 -11.86
CA ALA A 246 -4.30 -7.13 -12.40
C ALA A 246 -5.26 -7.84 -11.44
N ASP A 247 -6.06 -8.76 -11.94
CA ASP A 247 -6.66 -9.82 -11.14
C ASP A 247 -5.60 -10.88 -10.82
N ALA A 248 -5.58 -11.41 -9.60
CA ALA A 248 -4.63 -12.46 -9.19
C ALA A 248 -4.67 -13.68 -10.14
N PHE A 249 -5.83 -13.98 -10.69
CA PHE A 249 -6.00 -15.11 -11.61
C PHE A 249 -5.20 -14.97 -12.92
N GLU A 250 -4.90 -13.73 -13.37
CA GLU A 250 -4.05 -13.50 -14.56
C GLU A 250 -2.62 -14.04 -14.37
N VAL A 251 -2.17 -14.23 -13.13
CA VAL A 251 -0.84 -14.81 -12.84
C VAL A 251 -0.75 -16.26 -13.33
N LYS A 252 -1.86 -16.99 -13.34
CA LYS A 252 -1.89 -18.40 -13.81
C LYS A 252 -1.56 -18.55 -15.31
N ASP A 253 -1.61 -17.46 -16.09
CA ASP A 253 -1.25 -17.49 -17.51
C ASP A 253 0.27 -17.73 -17.72
N PHE A 254 1.10 -17.39 -16.73
CA PHE A 254 2.56 -17.52 -16.83
C PHE A 254 3.21 -18.28 -15.67
N ASP A 255 2.49 -18.52 -14.56
CA ASP A 255 2.98 -19.27 -13.42
C ASP A 255 2.06 -20.47 -13.10
N SER A 256 2.52 -21.66 -13.46
CA SER A 256 1.78 -22.92 -13.24
C SER A 256 1.74 -23.37 -11.77
N LYS A 257 2.56 -22.79 -10.89
CA LYS A 257 2.59 -23.06 -9.44
C LYS A 257 1.66 -22.13 -8.66
N ALA A 258 1.06 -21.13 -9.34
CA ALA A 258 0.20 -20.14 -8.69
C ALA A 258 -1.13 -20.79 -8.23
N LEU A 259 -1.42 -20.62 -6.95
CA LEU A 259 -2.71 -20.96 -6.33
C LEU A 259 -3.46 -19.66 -6.03
N VAL A 260 -4.61 -19.48 -6.60
CA VAL A 260 -5.47 -18.30 -6.41
C VAL A 260 -6.75 -18.74 -5.74
N PHE A 261 -7.09 -18.17 -4.61
CA PHE A 261 -8.19 -18.61 -3.78
C PHE A 261 -9.33 -17.60 -3.71
N HIS A 262 -10.53 -18.10 -3.51
CA HIS A 262 -11.61 -17.32 -2.92
C HIS A 262 -11.33 -17.08 -1.42
N ALA A 263 -11.99 -16.11 -0.82
CA ALA A 263 -11.93 -15.89 0.63
C ALA A 263 -12.25 -17.18 1.41
N GLY A 264 -11.41 -17.48 2.40
CA GLY A 264 -11.52 -18.72 3.18
C GLY A 264 -10.92 -19.96 2.52
N GLY A 265 -10.49 -19.87 1.26
CA GLY A 265 -9.75 -20.93 0.57
C GLY A 265 -8.30 -21.00 1.01
N GLY A 266 -7.62 -22.07 0.69
CA GLY A 266 -6.22 -22.23 1.08
C GLY A 266 -5.66 -23.60 0.77
N ILE A 267 -4.44 -23.84 1.23
CA ILE A 267 -3.73 -25.11 1.06
C ILE A 267 -3.38 -25.74 2.41
N ASP A 268 -3.64 -27.04 2.52
CA ASP A 268 -3.15 -27.91 3.57
C ASP A 268 -1.90 -28.62 3.04
N LEU A 269 -0.71 -28.25 3.57
CA LEU A 269 0.57 -28.78 3.09
C LEU A 269 0.81 -30.24 3.44
N ASP A 270 0.15 -30.78 4.50
CA ASP A 270 0.29 -32.18 4.87
C ASP A 270 -0.37 -33.09 3.84
N SER A 271 -1.52 -32.69 3.32
CA SER A 271 -2.25 -33.44 2.32
C SER A 271 -1.99 -32.99 0.87
N GLY A 272 -1.41 -31.79 0.69
CA GLY A 272 -1.32 -31.13 -0.62
C GLY A 272 -2.66 -30.68 -1.18
N HIS A 273 -3.73 -30.67 -0.36
CA HIS A 273 -5.08 -30.32 -0.81
C HIS A 273 -5.32 -28.81 -0.81
N ALA A 274 -5.64 -28.27 -1.97
CA ALA A 274 -6.11 -26.90 -2.13
C ALA A 274 -7.65 -26.85 -2.08
N SER A 275 -8.23 -25.93 -1.33
CA SER A 275 -9.67 -25.74 -1.19
C SER A 275 -10.10 -24.36 -1.68
N LEU A 276 -11.29 -24.24 -2.26
CA LEU A 276 -11.86 -23.00 -2.79
C LEU A 276 -10.92 -22.23 -3.74
N GLU A 277 -10.17 -22.98 -4.55
CA GLU A 277 -9.33 -22.39 -5.61
C GLU A 277 -10.23 -21.74 -6.66
N ARG A 278 -9.87 -20.54 -7.10
CA ARG A 278 -10.55 -19.82 -8.18
C ARG A 278 -10.25 -20.49 -9.52
N ASP A 279 -11.26 -20.55 -10.38
CA ASP A 279 -11.20 -21.11 -11.73
C ASP A 279 -11.30 -20.07 -12.84
N SER A 280 -11.55 -18.80 -12.48
CA SER A 280 -11.76 -17.70 -13.42
C SER A 280 -11.40 -16.33 -12.82
N LEU A 281 -11.28 -15.34 -13.70
CA LEU A 281 -11.26 -13.92 -13.34
C LEU A 281 -12.59 -13.53 -12.66
N TYR A 282 -12.54 -12.47 -11.86
CA TYR A 282 -13.79 -11.81 -11.45
C TYR A 282 -14.52 -11.27 -12.67
N SER A 283 -15.83 -11.46 -12.69
CA SER A 283 -16.67 -10.96 -13.77
C SER A 283 -16.79 -9.43 -13.76
N VAL A 284 -17.03 -8.85 -14.93
CA VAL A 284 -17.31 -7.41 -15.05
C VAL A 284 -18.54 -7.00 -14.21
N GLU A 285 -19.49 -7.93 -14.04
CA GLU A 285 -20.71 -7.73 -13.25
C GLU A 285 -20.38 -7.62 -11.76
N GLU A 286 -19.62 -8.56 -11.18
CA GLU A 286 -19.19 -8.50 -9.76
C GLU A 286 -18.43 -7.24 -9.44
N VAL A 287 -17.47 -6.86 -10.30
CA VAL A 287 -16.73 -5.60 -10.15
C VAL A 287 -17.66 -4.39 -10.26
N GLY A 288 -18.58 -4.39 -11.24
CA GLY A 288 -19.53 -3.31 -11.49
C GLY A 288 -20.52 -3.11 -10.36
N GLU A 289 -21.05 -4.18 -9.76
CA GLU A 289 -21.89 -4.12 -8.56
C GLU A 289 -21.14 -3.46 -7.41
N ARG A 290 -19.91 -3.91 -7.13
CA ARG A 290 -19.12 -3.32 -6.06
C ARG A 290 -18.79 -1.85 -6.30
N LEU A 291 -18.43 -1.46 -7.53
CA LEU A 291 -18.21 -0.05 -7.88
C LEU A 291 -19.47 0.81 -7.67
N THR A 292 -20.65 0.25 -7.95
CA THR A 292 -21.93 0.91 -7.70
C THR A 292 -22.15 1.15 -6.21
N ASP A 293 -21.91 0.14 -5.37
CA ASP A 293 -22.06 0.23 -3.92
C ASP A 293 -21.18 1.33 -3.30
N ILE A 294 -19.94 1.45 -3.76
CA ILE A 294 -18.96 2.39 -3.21
C ILE A 294 -18.94 3.75 -3.91
N SER A 295 -19.75 3.94 -4.95
CA SER A 295 -19.75 5.18 -5.75
C SER A 295 -20.18 6.43 -4.98
N SER A 296 -21.01 6.28 -3.94
CA SER A 296 -21.48 7.38 -3.10
C SER A 296 -20.58 7.67 -1.89
N ALA A 297 -19.48 6.94 -1.74
CA ALA A 297 -18.54 7.17 -0.65
C ALA A 297 -17.91 8.57 -0.75
N GLN A 298 -17.61 9.15 0.40
CA GLN A 298 -16.94 10.45 0.48
C GLN A 298 -15.52 10.26 1.00
N MET A 299 -14.59 11.06 0.47
CA MET A 299 -13.27 11.18 1.07
C MET A 299 -13.37 11.80 2.46
N ASP A 300 -12.49 11.42 3.37
CA ASP A 300 -12.54 11.89 4.76
C ASP A 300 -12.46 13.42 4.86
N PHE A 301 -11.65 14.07 4.02
CA PHE A 301 -11.57 15.53 4.00
C PHE A 301 -12.88 16.21 3.55
N GLU A 302 -13.69 15.56 2.73
CA GLU A 302 -14.98 16.08 2.29
C GLU A 302 -16.02 16.03 3.42
N ARG A 303 -15.96 14.99 4.25
CA ARG A 303 -16.85 14.77 5.39
C ARG A 303 -16.43 15.58 6.61
N ASP A 304 -15.13 15.57 6.95
CA ASP A 304 -14.63 15.98 8.26
C ASP A 304 -14.10 17.43 8.28
N LEU A 305 -13.63 17.96 7.13
CA LEU A 305 -13.07 19.31 7.06
C LEU A 305 -14.06 20.33 6.50
N LEU A 306 -15.07 20.72 7.31
CA LEU A 306 -16.08 21.72 6.97
C LEU A 306 -15.55 23.15 7.21
N ILE A 307 -14.49 23.55 6.49
CA ILE A 307 -13.84 24.85 6.60
C ILE A 307 -14.15 25.77 5.44
N ASP A 308 -14.26 27.08 5.74
CA ASP A 308 -14.44 28.10 4.71
C ASP A 308 -13.09 28.46 4.08
N PHE A 309 -12.99 28.28 2.74
CA PHE A 309 -11.80 28.64 1.96
C PHE A 309 -11.27 30.06 2.26
N ASN A 310 -12.16 31.04 2.43
CA ASN A 310 -11.80 32.45 2.65
C ASN A 310 -11.20 32.71 4.05
N LYS A 311 -11.36 31.78 4.98
CA LYS A 311 -10.77 31.87 6.32
C LYS A 311 -9.38 31.27 6.41
N ILE A 312 -8.90 30.60 5.36
CA ILE A 312 -7.59 29.96 5.32
C ILE A 312 -6.55 30.93 4.73
N ASN A 313 -5.54 31.22 5.50
CA ASN A 313 -4.38 31.99 5.00
C ASN A 313 -3.38 31.04 4.33
N PHE A 314 -3.67 30.64 3.08
CA PHE A 314 -2.82 29.72 2.32
C PHE A 314 -1.40 30.26 2.16
N SER A 315 -1.20 31.56 1.85
CA SER A 315 0.14 32.11 1.65
C SER A 315 1.02 31.91 2.89
N ARG A 316 0.46 32.06 4.11
CA ARG A 316 1.19 31.83 5.36
C ARG A 316 1.48 30.34 5.60
N LEU A 317 0.47 29.48 5.41
CA LEU A 317 0.61 28.03 5.62
C LEU A 317 1.59 27.42 4.63
N MET A 318 1.45 27.71 3.35
CA MET A 318 2.33 27.23 2.29
C MET A 318 3.77 27.66 2.53
N LYS A 319 4.00 28.92 2.95
CA LYS A 319 5.36 29.39 3.26
C LYS A 319 5.98 28.63 4.44
N ALA A 320 5.22 28.38 5.49
CA ALA A 320 5.70 27.62 6.64
C ALA A 320 6.02 26.16 6.27
N ALA A 321 5.11 25.51 5.52
CA ALA A 321 5.29 24.13 5.05
C ALA A 321 6.49 24.02 4.10
N ALA A 322 6.64 24.94 3.14
CA ALA A 322 7.77 24.98 2.23
C ALA A 322 9.12 25.13 2.97
N THR A 323 9.17 26.01 3.98
CA THR A 323 10.37 26.20 4.82
C THR A 323 10.74 24.90 5.56
N ASN A 324 9.74 24.22 6.13
CA ASN A 324 9.95 22.95 6.84
C ASN A 324 10.42 21.85 5.87
N ALA A 325 9.75 21.71 4.72
CA ALA A 325 10.10 20.73 3.71
C ALA A 325 11.52 20.96 3.15
N GLN A 326 11.88 22.20 2.83
CA GLN A 326 13.22 22.54 2.36
C GLN A 326 14.31 22.15 3.37
N LYS A 327 14.05 22.39 4.65
CA LYS A 327 14.99 22.06 5.72
C LYS A 327 15.15 20.56 5.94
N LYS A 328 14.02 19.80 5.92
CA LYS A 328 14.01 18.37 6.28
C LYS A 328 14.34 17.46 5.10
N SER A 329 13.90 17.81 3.88
CA SER A 329 14.17 17.00 2.68
C SER A 329 15.57 17.20 2.12
N GLU A 330 16.21 18.33 2.41
CA GLU A 330 17.52 18.71 1.86
C GLU A 330 17.60 18.76 0.33
N ILE A 331 16.43 18.82 -0.34
CA ILE A 331 16.36 18.89 -1.81
C ILE A 331 16.97 20.18 -2.30
N LYS A 332 17.88 20.07 -3.29
CA LYS A 332 18.55 21.18 -3.98
C LYS A 332 18.46 21.08 -5.49
N ASP A 333 17.69 20.13 -5.98
CA ASP A 333 17.56 19.88 -7.42
C ASP A 333 16.91 21.06 -8.14
N GLU A 334 17.22 21.22 -9.43
CA GLU A 334 16.51 22.14 -10.33
C GLU A 334 15.13 21.57 -10.65
N TYR A 335 14.26 21.63 -9.66
CA TYR A 335 12.90 21.10 -9.73
C TYR A 335 11.92 22.09 -9.13
N SER A 336 10.71 22.13 -9.65
CA SER A 336 9.65 22.97 -9.12
C SER A 336 8.41 22.17 -8.73
N PHE A 337 7.82 22.52 -7.60
CA PHE A 337 6.47 22.07 -7.23
C PHE A 337 5.46 23.19 -7.49
N ILE A 338 4.36 22.84 -8.15
CA ILE A 338 3.27 23.75 -8.40
C ILE A 338 2.06 23.22 -7.66
N PHE A 339 1.47 24.04 -6.81
CA PHE A 339 0.26 23.68 -6.08
C PHE A 339 -0.91 24.48 -6.64
N SER A 340 -1.78 23.82 -7.42
CA SER A 340 -3.00 24.35 -7.98
C SER A 340 -4.16 23.98 -7.07
N ILE A 341 -4.58 24.93 -6.22
CA ILE A 341 -5.58 24.72 -5.18
C ILE A 341 -6.98 24.89 -5.78
N THR A 342 -7.79 23.85 -5.66
CA THR A 342 -9.16 23.85 -6.20
C THR A 342 -10.22 24.07 -5.12
N LYS A 343 -11.34 24.63 -5.55
CA LYS A 343 -12.61 24.69 -4.82
C LYS A 343 -13.74 24.43 -5.82
N ASN A 344 -14.57 23.43 -5.59
CA ASN A 344 -15.60 23.00 -6.53
C ASN A 344 -15.02 22.78 -7.94
N ASP A 345 -13.92 22.03 -8.03
CA ASP A 345 -13.17 21.68 -9.26
C ASP A 345 -12.55 22.86 -10.03
N ALA A 346 -12.71 24.08 -9.56
CA ALA A 346 -12.09 25.26 -10.17
C ALA A 346 -10.80 25.64 -9.42
N ILE A 347 -9.71 25.90 -10.15
CA ILE A 347 -8.45 26.40 -9.56
C ILE A 347 -8.69 27.84 -9.08
N CYS A 348 -8.52 28.04 -7.77
CA CYS A 348 -8.73 29.33 -7.12
C CYS A 348 -7.44 30.05 -6.72
N LYS A 349 -6.38 29.27 -6.46
CA LYS A 349 -5.05 29.78 -6.10
C LYS A 349 -3.98 28.89 -6.70
N LYS A 350 -2.83 29.50 -7.00
CA LYS A 350 -1.67 28.76 -7.51
C LYS A 350 -0.39 29.24 -6.85
N PHE A 351 0.45 28.31 -6.43
CA PHE A 351 1.76 28.57 -5.85
C PHE A 351 2.82 27.78 -6.60
N ILE A 352 4.00 28.37 -6.75
CA ILE A 352 5.20 27.69 -7.24
C ILE A 352 6.28 27.70 -6.16
N PHE A 353 6.83 26.53 -5.89
CA PHE A 353 7.99 26.33 -5.03
C PHE A 353 9.17 25.88 -5.88
N ILE A 354 10.31 26.58 -5.77
CA ILE A 354 11.54 26.31 -6.51
C ILE A 354 12.52 25.64 -5.56
N CYS A 355 12.83 24.36 -5.76
CA CYS A 355 13.65 23.58 -4.84
C CYS A 355 15.09 24.12 -4.70
N SER A 356 15.70 24.57 -5.79
CA SER A 356 17.08 25.07 -5.79
C SER A 356 17.28 26.36 -4.97
N SER A 357 16.28 27.27 -4.99
CA SER A 357 16.34 28.54 -4.23
C SER A 357 15.58 28.49 -2.90
N GLY A 358 14.66 27.54 -2.72
CA GLY A 358 13.74 27.49 -1.58
C GLY A 358 12.66 28.57 -1.60
N GLU A 359 12.45 29.24 -2.75
CA GLU A 359 11.46 30.30 -2.90
C GLU A 359 10.06 29.73 -3.16
N LEU A 360 9.07 30.28 -2.45
CA LEU A 360 7.66 30.03 -2.67
C LEU A 360 6.98 31.34 -3.10
N ASN A 361 6.36 31.32 -4.27
CA ASN A 361 5.66 32.47 -4.82
C ASN A 361 4.19 32.12 -5.14
N GLU A 362 3.25 33.00 -4.80
CA GLU A 362 1.89 32.95 -5.32
C GLU A 362 1.89 33.52 -6.73
N ILE A 363 1.33 32.79 -7.70
CA ILE A 363 1.30 33.14 -9.11
C ILE A 363 -0.12 33.22 -9.62
N SER A 364 -0.34 33.82 -10.78
CA SER A 364 -1.66 33.85 -11.41
C SER A 364 -2.15 32.44 -11.76
N VAL A 365 -3.44 32.16 -11.57
CA VAL A 365 -4.03 30.85 -11.92
C VAL A 365 -3.86 30.49 -13.40
N ASN A 366 -3.78 31.51 -14.28
CA ASN A 366 -3.57 31.36 -15.71
C ASN A 366 -2.11 31.47 -16.15
N GLU A 367 -1.18 31.57 -15.18
CA GLU A 367 0.23 31.71 -15.51
C GLU A 367 0.79 30.43 -16.14
N GLN A 368 1.46 30.58 -17.28
CA GLN A 368 2.16 29.49 -17.93
C GLN A 368 3.45 29.16 -17.18
N ILE A 369 3.66 27.89 -16.90
CA ILE A 369 4.83 27.41 -16.19
C ILE A 369 6.02 27.32 -17.14
N SER A 370 7.04 28.13 -16.88
CA SER A 370 8.28 28.15 -17.68
C SER A 370 9.34 27.14 -17.21
N ALA A 371 9.13 26.47 -16.06
CA ALA A 371 10.08 25.47 -15.56
C ALA A 371 10.21 24.27 -16.51
N ASP A 372 11.43 23.78 -16.68
CA ASP A 372 11.71 22.63 -17.54
C ASP A 372 11.37 21.31 -16.83
N THR A 373 11.50 21.28 -15.50
CA THR A 373 11.19 20.12 -14.66
C THR A 373 10.28 20.51 -13.52
N TYR A 374 9.10 19.88 -13.45
CA TYR A 374 8.15 20.15 -12.37
C TYR A 374 7.15 19.02 -12.13
N SER A 375 6.54 19.03 -10.95
CA SER A 375 5.23 18.41 -10.67
C SER A 375 4.21 19.48 -10.29
N GLU A 376 3.08 19.49 -10.97
CA GLU A 376 1.91 20.26 -10.59
C GLU A 376 0.93 19.34 -9.86
N ILE A 377 0.59 19.70 -8.63
CA ILE A 377 -0.36 19.04 -7.75
C ILE A 377 -1.65 19.83 -7.79
N ILE A 378 -2.70 19.23 -8.34
CA ILE A 378 -4.03 19.83 -8.43
C ILE A 378 -4.88 19.21 -7.32
N ILE A 379 -5.22 20.01 -6.32
CA ILE A 379 -5.69 19.51 -5.03
C ILE A 379 -6.84 20.33 -4.44
N ASP A 380 -7.85 19.66 -3.86
CA ASP A 380 -8.91 20.32 -3.10
C ASP A 380 -8.31 21.07 -1.89
N TYR A 381 -8.79 22.27 -1.66
CA TYR A 381 -8.28 23.14 -0.58
C TYR A 381 -8.41 22.53 0.82
N ARG A 382 -9.41 21.69 1.07
CA ARG A 382 -9.62 21.01 2.36
C ARG A 382 -8.56 19.93 2.57
N LEU A 383 -8.33 19.11 1.54
CA LEU A 383 -7.28 18.10 1.57
C LEU A 383 -5.91 18.75 1.78
N LEU A 384 -5.58 19.78 1.00
CA LEU A 384 -4.32 20.52 1.18
C LEU A 384 -4.17 21.08 2.59
N PHE A 385 -5.25 21.66 3.15
CA PHE A 385 -5.24 22.14 4.53
C PHE A 385 -4.94 21.00 5.51
N GLY A 386 -5.60 19.86 5.37
CA GLY A 386 -5.39 18.68 6.21
C GLY A 386 -3.95 18.14 6.12
N LEU A 387 -3.39 18.07 4.91
CA LEU A 387 -2.01 17.63 4.67
C LEU A 387 -0.98 18.59 5.29
N ILE A 388 -1.14 19.89 5.07
CA ILE A 388 -0.23 20.90 5.60
C ILE A 388 -0.29 20.93 7.15
N THR A 389 -1.44 20.72 7.75
CA THR A 389 -1.62 20.74 9.21
C THR A 389 -1.37 19.38 9.88
N GLY A 390 -1.07 18.33 9.10
CA GLY A 390 -0.75 17.00 9.62
C GLY A 390 -1.98 16.19 10.06
N VAL A 391 -3.19 16.61 9.66
CA VAL A 391 -4.42 15.80 9.87
C VAL A 391 -4.40 14.58 8.96
N TYR A 392 -3.92 14.75 7.71
CA TYR A 392 -3.70 13.69 6.73
C TYR A 392 -2.22 13.59 6.39
N HIS A 393 -1.81 12.44 5.82
CA HIS A 393 -0.44 12.19 5.39
C HIS A 393 -0.32 12.22 3.87
N TRP A 394 0.75 12.85 3.34
CA TRP A 394 0.98 12.99 1.90
C TRP A 394 1.06 11.65 1.17
N ASP A 395 1.70 10.67 1.78
CA ASP A 395 1.86 9.34 1.22
C ASP A 395 0.51 8.63 1.10
N ASN A 396 -0.32 8.66 2.16
CA ASN A 396 -1.68 8.10 2.13
C ASN A 396 -2.54 8.78 1.05
N ALA A 397 -2.46 10.11 0.94
CA ALA A 397 -3.22 10.85 -0.07
C ALA A 397 -2.75 10.54 -1.50
N ASP A 398 -1.45 10.31 -1.70
CA ASP A 398 -0.87 9.90 -2.99
C ASP A 398 -1.35 8.50 -3.37
N ILE A 399 -1.11 7.50 -2.53
CA ILE A 399 -1.54 6.11 -2.73
C ILE A 399 -3.06 6.04 -2.93
N GLY A 400 -3.83 6.80 -2.13
CA GLY A 400 -5.27 6.93 -2.22
C GLY A 400 -5.79 7.65 -3.47
N SER A 401 -4.90 8.12 -4.37
CA SER A 401 -5.31 8.89 -5.57
C SER A 401 -6.15 10.13 -5.25
N ALA A 402 -5.86 10.78 -4.10
CA ALA A 402 -6.71 11.85 -3.57
C ALA A 402 -6.55 13.19 -4.30
N TYR A 403 -5.48 13.37 -5.08
CA TYR A 403 -5.20 14.55 -5.89
C TYR A 403 -4.66 14.17 -7.27
N LEU A 404 -4.67 15.12 -8.19
CA LEU A 404 -4.12 14.93 -9.53
C LEU A 404 -2.68 15.46 -9.58
N THR A 405 -1.83 14.78 -10.34
CA THR A 405 -0.45 15.20 -10.59
C THR A 405 -0.24 15.40 -12.09
N ARG A 406 0.40 16.50 -12.47
CA ARG A 406 0.92 16.72 -13.83
C ARG A 406 2.40 16.99 -13.72
N ARG A 407 3.20 16.32 -14.51
CA ARG A 407 4.67 16.45 -14.41
C ARG A 407 5.30 16.72 -15.78
N LYS A 408 6.43 17.37 -15.73
CA LYS A 408 7.27 17.60 -16.91
C LYS A 408 8.73 17.26 -16.56
N PRO A 409 9.41 16.44 -17.38
CA PRO A 409 8.82 15.59 -18.43
C PRO A 409 7.90 14.49 -17.85
N ASP A 410 7.02 13.96 -18.68
CA ASP A 410 5.98 12.98 -18.30
C ASP A 410 6.51 11.72 -17.64
N ASP A 411 7.69 11.25 -18.09
CA ASP A 411 8.33 10.02 -17.65
C ASP A 411 9.28 10.23 -16.46
N ASN A 412 9.43 11.48 -16.00
CA ASN A 412 10.32 11.77 -14.90
C ASN A 412 9.74 11.27 -13.57
N PHE A 413 10.28 10.15 -13.07
CA PHE A 413 10.02 9.66 -11.73
C PHE A 413 11.20 10.00 -10.81
N ASN A 414 11.02 11.00 -9.95
CA ASN A 414 12.03 11.40 -8.99
C ASN A 414 11.54 11.10 -7.55
N ARG A 415 12.11 10.08 -6.91
CA ARG A 415 11.79 9.71 -5.51
C ARG A 415 12.04 10.85 -4.53
N SER A 416 13.02 11.70 -4.80
CA SER A 416 13.31 12.87 -3.95
C SER A 416 12.12 13.83 -3.87
N VAL A 417 11.29 13.87 -4.91
CA VAL A 417 10.06 14.67 -4.97
C VAL A 417 9.04 14.21 -3.94
N LEU A 418 8.79 12.92 -3.86
CA LEU A 418 7.86 12.35 -2.87
C LEU A 418 8.34 12.63 -1.45
N ARG A 419 9.65 12.49 -1.21
CA ARG A 419 10.27 12.83 0.08
C ARG A 419 10.03 14.29 0.49
N PHE A 420 10.10 15.23 -0.46
CA PHE A 420 9.79 16.64 -0.17
C PHE A 420 8.36 16.81 0.34
N LEU A 421 7.39 16.19 -0.34
CA LEU A 421 5.97 16.29 0.03
C LEU A 421 5.70 15.76 1.44
N ASN A 422 6.32 14.65 1.84
CA ASN A 422 6.16 14.09 3.19
C ASN A 422 6.56 15.07 4.30
N PHE A 423 7.42 16.02 4.00
CA PHE A 423 7.81 17.11 4.92
C PHE A 423 7.06 18.43 4.66
N PHE A 424 6.19 18.48 3.66
CA PHE A 424 5.44 19.70 3.33
C PHE A 424 4.26 19.91 4.31
N THR A 425 4.62 20.15 5.57
CA THR A 425 3.72 20.35 6.71
C THR A 425 4.21 21.51 7.56
N VAL A 426 3.32 22.07 8.39
CA VAL A 426 3.67 23.14 9.35
C VAL A 426 4.10 22.62 10.72
N ILE A 427 4.10 21.30 10.90
CA ILE A 427 4.47 20.59 12.16
C ILE A 427 5.83 19.91 12.04
#